data_35366b13b3d45ac52403e90ba3cfab04
#
_entry.id   35366b13b3d45ac52403e90ba3cfab04
#
_cell.length_a   1.000
_cell.length_b   1.000
_cell.length_c   1.000
_cell.angle_alpha   90.00
_cell.angle_beta   90.00
_cell.angle_gamma   90.00
#
_symmetry.space_group_name_H-M   'P 1'
#
loop_
_entity.id
_entity.type
_entity.pdbx_description
1 polymer ?
#
loop_
_entity_poly.entity_id
_entity_poly.type
_entity_poly.pdbx_seq_one_letter_code
_entity_poly.pdbx_strand_id
1 'polypeptide(L)'
;MTATWHDYWEMTKPRIAFLVLVTAALGFFMGGQGIHAPWLFYSTLIGTALVSSGSAVLNQYLERDVDRLMERTRNRPLPTGRVKPGVAMCMGFALVLGGVFFLLFTVGLLTAFLALLSAFLYVVVYTPMKRYNWLNTSLGAVPGALPPVGGWTAATGSIDPGAIVLFLILFAWQHPHFYAIAWMCRDDYRRGGLNLQEYVWQRRNDPSVARCLVG
;
A
#
# COMPACT_ATOMS: atom_id res chain seq x y z
N MET A 1 -10.75 7.41 26.74
CA MET A 1 -9.39 6.85 26.83
C MET A 1 -8.43 7.82 26.11
N THR A 2 -7.30 8.13 26.71
CA THR A 2 -6.29 9.03 26.11
C THR A 2 -5.43 8.25 25.12
N ALA A 3 -5.21 8.82 23.92
CA ALA A 3 -4.32 8.24 22.94
C ALA A 3 -2.89 8.12 23.48
N THR A 4 -2.26 6.98 23.24
CA THR A 4 -0.86 6.72 23.62
C THR A 4 0.05 6.83 22.39
N TRP A 5 1.35 6.99 22.57
CA TRP A 5 2.34 6.94 21.49
C TRP A 5 2.24 5.64 20.69
N HIS A 6 1.98 4.53 21.36
CA HIS A 6 1.80 3.22 20.73
C HIS A 6 0.64 3.21 19.73
N ASP A 7 -0.46 3.91 19.99
CA ASP A 7 -1.60 3.99 19.07
C ASP A 7 -1.22 4.67 17.74
N TYR A 8 -0.43 5.75 17.81
CA TYR A 8 0.06 6.45 16.62
C TYR A 8 1.06 5.57 15.83
N TRP A 9 1.94 4.86 16.54
CA TRP A 9 2.87 3.92 15.92
C TRP A 9 2.15 2.76 15.23
N GLU A 10 1.14 2.17 15.88
CA GLU A 10 0.30 1.11 15.30
C GLU A 10 -0.36 1.55 14.00
N MET A 11 -0.82 2.82 13.93
CA MET A 11 -1.47 3.37 12.73
C MET A 11 -0.55 3.46 11.52
N THR A 12 0.75 3.64 11.70
CA THR A 12 1.74 3.70 10.60
C THR A 12 2.00 2.32 9.96
N LYS A 13 1.51 1.23 10.55
CA LYS A 13 1.70 -0.16 10.08
C LYS A 13 3.17 -0.49 9.82
N PRO A 14 4.06 -0.41 10.81
CA PRO A 14 5.51 -0.47 10.61
C PRO A 14 6.00 -1.75 9.93
N ARG A 15 5.32 -2.90 10.13
CA ARG A 15 5.67 -4.17 9.46
C ARG A 15 5.45 -4.09 7.94
N ILE A 16 4.37 -3.45 7.50
CA ILE A 16 4.09 -3.27 6.06
C ILE A 16 5.04 -2.22 5.49
N ALA A 17 5.22 -1.10 6.19
CA ALA A 17 6.17 -0.06 5.78
C ALA A 17 7.58 -0.65 5.60
N PHE A 18 8.04 -1.50 6.50
CA PHE A 18 9.34 -2.18 6.38
C PHE A 18 9.46 -2.99 5.08
N LEU A 19 8.43 -3.78 4.71
CA LEU A 19 8.44 -4.53 3.45
C LEU A 19 8.48 -3.62 2.22
N VAL A 20 7.76 -2.50 2.26
CA VAL A 20 7.82 -1.46 1.22
C VAL A 20 9.23 -0.89 1.09
N LEU A 21 9.90 -0.62 2.22
CA LEU A 21 11.28 -0.12 2.23
C LEU A 21 12.27 -1.14 1.66
N VAL A 22 12.09 -2.42 1.96
CA VAL A 22 12.92 -3.50 1.38
C VAL A 22 12.80 -3.51 -0.15
N THR A 23 11.58 -3.40 -0.69
CA THR A 23 11.40 -3.38 -2.15
C THR A 23 11.97 -2.10 -2.79
N ALA A 24 11.84 -0.95 -2.14
CA ALA A 24 12.46 0.30 -2.59
C ALA A 24 13.99 0.23 -2.55
N ALA A 25 14.57 -0.35 -1.48
CA ALA A 25 16.01 -0.57 -1.34
C ALA A 25 16.56 -1.49 -2.45
N LEU A 26 15.83 -2.58 -2.74
CA LEU A 26 16.19 -3.48 -3.85
C LEU A 26 16.13 -2.76 -5.19
N GLY A 27 15.10 -1.96 -5.44
CA GLY A 27 15.00 -1.14 -6.66
C GLY A 27 16.16 -0.17 -6.79
N PHE A 28 16.53 0.50 -5.71
CA PHE A 28 17.69 1.41 -5.69
C PHE A 28 19.00 0.67 -5.99
N PHE A 29 19.24 -0.44 -5.32
CA PHE A 29 20.45 -1.25 -5.50
C PHE A 29 20.58 -1.79 -6.93
N MET A 30 19.50 -2.29 -7.50
CA MET A 30 19.47 -2.84 -8.86
C MET A 30 19.63 -1.75 -9.91
N GLY A 31 18.97 -0.60 -9.76
CA GLY A 31 19.10 0.53 -10.68
C GLY A 31 20.48 1.14 -10.69
N GLY A 32 21.05 1.35 -9.51
CA GLY A 32 22.39 1.91 -9.34
C GLY A 32 23.54 0.91 -9.49
N GLN A 33 23.26 -0.38 -9.70
CA GLN A 33 24.26 -1.45 -9.66
C GLN A 33 25.11 -1.43 -8.37
N GLY A 34 24.47 -1.05 -7.26
CA GLY A 34 25.08 -0.90 -5.95
C GLY A 34 24.60 0.36 -5.22
N ILE A 35 25.23 0.67 -4.08
CA ILE A 35 24.95 1.88 -3.31
C ILE A 35 26.14 2.83 -3.42
N HIS A 36 26.22 3.56 -4.53
CA HIS A 36 27.32 4.51 -4.79
C HIS A 36 27.08 5.88 -4.12
N ALA A 37 25.82 6.20 -3.77
CA ALA A 37 25.45 7.42 -3.08
C ALA A 37 24.63 7.08 -1.80
N PRO A 38 25.31 6.77 -0.67
CA PRO A 38 24.62 6.39 0.57
C PRO A 38 23.59 7.42 1.06
N TRP A 39 23.93 8.70 0.94
CA TRP A 39 23.03 9.79 1.27
C TRP A 39 21.70 9.69 0.49
N LEU A 40 21.77 9.49 -0.83
CA LEU A 40 20.61 9.38 -1.70
C LEU A 40 19.78 8.14 -1.37
N PHE A 41 20.46 7.02 -1.06
CA PHE A 41 19.84 5.79 -0.61
C PHE A 41 19.01 6.01 0.68
N TYR A 42 19.62 6.55 1.73
CA TYR A 42 18.92 6.78 3.00
C TYR A 42 17.80 7.81 2.85
N SER A 43 18.01 8.86 2.08
CA SER A 43 16.95 9.85 1.80
C SER A 43 15.75 9.21 1.09
N THR A 44 15.99 8.33 0.13
CA THR A 44 14.93 7.57 -0.56
C THR A 44 14.13 6.72 0.43
N LEU A 45 14.81 6.00 1.32
CA LEU A 45 14.14 5.16 2.31
C LEU A 45 13.34 5.98 3.33
N ILE A 46 13.91 7.08 3.84
CA ILE A 46 13.22 7.94 4.82
C ILE A 46 11.95 8.54 4.19
N GLY A 47 12.06 9.12 2.99
CA GLY A 47 10.91 9.71 2.31
C GLY A 47 9.84 8.67 1.97
N THR A 48 10.25 7.50 1.49
CA THR A 48 9.33 6.38 1.22
C THR A 48 8.65 5.90 2.50
N ALA A 49 9.36 5.83 3.63
CA ALA A 49 8.80 5.48 4.93
C ALA A 49 7.72 6.47 5.37
N LEU A 50 7.97 7.76 5.24
CA LEU A 50 7.01 8.82 5.58
C LEU A 50 5.75 8.72 4.73
N VAL A 51 5.89 8.62 3.40
CA VAL A 51 4.75 8.50 2.48
C VAL A 51 3.95 7.23 2.72
N SER A 52 4.61 6.09 2.89
CA SER A 52 3.97 4.80 3.16
C SER A 52 3.22 4.81 4.50
N SER A 53 3.85 5.33 5.55
CA SER A 53 3.23 5.47 6.88
C SER A 53 2.01 6.39 6.85
N GLY A 54 2.13 7.56 6.21
CA GLY A 54 1.02 8.50 6.06
C GLY A 54 -0.15 7.92 5.27
N SER A 55 0.15 7.20 4.18
CA SER A 55 -0.86 6.49 3.38
C SER A 55 -1.59 5.41 4.20
N ALA A 56 -0.87 4.69 5.07
CA ALA A 56 -1.47 3.70 5.97
C ALA A 56 -2.41 4.34 7.00
N VAL A 57 -2.05 5.51 7.53
CA VAL A 57 -2.88 6.28 8.46
C VAL A 57 -4.15 6.77 7.77
N LEU A 58 -4.03 7.36 6.57
CA LEU A 58 -5.18 7.84 5.78
C LEU A 58 -6.11 6.70 5.37
N ASN A 59 -5.56 5.54 5.00
CA ASN A 59 -6.35 4.35 4.72
C ASN A 59 -7.18 3.92 5.94
N GLN A 60 -6.58 3.88 7.15
CA GLN A 60 -7.34 3.56 8.37
C GLN A 60 -8.40 4.63 8.69
N TYR A 61 -8.11 5.90 8.41
CA TYR A 61 -9.10 6.97 8.57
C TYR A 61 -10.32 6.75 7.67
N LEU A 62 -10.11 6.39 6.41
CA LEU A 62 -11.21 6.15 5.45
C LEU A 62 -11.98 4.86 5.74
N GLU A 63 -11.30 3.83 6.24
CA GLU A 63 -11.90 2.52 6.51
C GLU A 63 -12.45 2.38 7.95
N ARG A 64 -12.36 3.40 8.81
CA ARG A 64 -12.67 3.32 10.24
C ARG A 64 -14.05 2.73 10.55
N ASP A 65 -15.06 3.01 9.71
CA ASP A 65 -16.42 2.55 9.93
C ASP A 65 -16.59 1.07 9.53
N VAL A 66 -15.90 0.62 8.48
CA VAL A 66 -15.83 -0.78 8.07
C VAL A 66 -14.97 -1.59 9.03
N ASP A 67 -13.87 -1.02 9.49
CA ASP A 67 -12.96 -1.65 10.46
C ASP A 67 -13.67 -2.02 11.77
N ARG A 68 -14.71 -1.29 12.16
CA ARG A 68 -15.55 -1.62 13.34
C ARG A 68 -16.33 -2.94 13.18
N LEU A 69 -16.66 -3.31 11.96
CA LEU A 69 -17.47 -4.50 11.66
C LEU A 69 -16.63 -5.76 11.56
N MET A 70 -15.32 -5.63 11.32
CA MET A 70 -14.40 -6.74 11.13
C MET A 70 -13.69 -7.12 12.44
N GLU A 71 -13.66 -8.39 12.79
CA GLU A 71 -13.06 -8.87 14.04
C GLU A 71 -11.58 -8.57 14.17
N ARG A 72 -10.85 -8.68 13.05
CA ARG A 72 -9.40 -8.42 12.96
C ARG A 72 -9.05 -6.94 13.18
N THR A 73 -9.94 -6.00 12.86
CA THR A 73 -9.63 -4.57 12.81
C THR A 73 -10.41 -3.71 13.79
N ARG A 74 -11.45 -4.25 14.43
CA ARG A 74 -12.30 -3.53 15.40
C ARG A 74 -11.53 -2.95 16.59
N ASN A 75 -10.39 -3.54 16.94
CA ASN A 75 -9.55 -3.11 18.06
C ASN A 75 -8.51 -2.04 17.69
N ARG A 76 -8.47 -1.58 16.42
CA ARG A 76 -7.57 -0.51 15.99
C ARG A 76 -7.87 0.82 16.70
N PRO A 77 -6.87 1.74 16.76
CA PRO A 77 -7.01 3.02 17.48
C PRO A 77 -8.20 3.89 17.04
N LEU A 78 -8.51 3.93 15.75
CA LEU A 78 -9.62 4.74 15.21
C LEU A 78 -11.01 4.12 15.47
N PRO A 79 -11.26 2.84 15.16
CA PRO A 79 -12.52 2.17 15.49
C PRO A 79 -12.88 2.21 16.97
N THR A 80 -11.89 2.08 17.86
CA THR A 80 -12.10 2.11 19.32
C THR A 80 -12.25 3.52 19.89
N GLY A 81 -12.02 4.57 19.08
CA GLY A 81 -12.06 5.97 19.53
C GLY A 81 -10.88 6.41 20.39
N ARG A 82 -9.81 5.60 20.49
CA ARG A 82 -8.57 5.98 21.21
C ARG A 82 -7.88 7.18 20.55
N VAL A 83 -7.90 7.26 19.22
CA VAL A 83 -7.39 8.38 18.45
C VAL A 83 -8.54 9.13 17.78
N LYS A 84 -8.55 10.45 17.89
CA LYS A 84 -9.55 11.31 17.22
C LYS A 84 -9.36 11.27 15.70
N PRO A 85 -10.44 11.09 14.90
CA PRO A 85 -10.33 11.01 13.43
C PRO A 85 -9.63 12.22 12.79
N GLY A 86 -9.90 13.44 13.25
CA GLY A 86 -9.24 14.66 12.75
C GLY A 86 -7.73 14.66 12.98
N VAL A 87 -7.26 14.17 14.14
CA VAL A 87 -5.82 14.07 14.43
C VAL A 87 -5.16 13.05 13.49
N ALA A 88 -5.80 11.89 13.28
CA ALA A 88 -5.31 10.89 12.34
C ALA A 88 -5.23 11.43 10.90
N MET A 89 -6.25 12.15 10.46
CA MET A 89 -6.27 12.77 9.14
C MET A 89 -5.13 13.78 8.97
N CYS A 90 -4.96 14.71 9.92
CA CYS A 90 -3.86 15.68 9.89
C CYS A 90 -2.49 15.00 9.89
N MET A 91 -2.29 14.00 10.75
CA MET A 91 -1.05 13.22 10.82
C MET A 91 -0.76 12.53 9.48
N GLY A 92 -1.77 11.88 8.88
CA GLY A 92 -1.63 11.18 7.60
C GLY A 92 -1.22 12.13 6.48
N PHE A 93 -1.90 13.27 6.34
CA PHE A 93 -1.51 14.30 5.37
C PHE A 93 -0.14 14.89 5.63
N ALA A 94 0.20 15.21 6.88
CA ALA A 94 1.52 15.73 7.23
C ALA A 94 2.64 14.75 6.86
N LEU A 95 2.45 13.46 7.11
CA LEU A 95 3.43 12.42 6.75
C LEU A 95 3.55 12.24 5.23
N VAL A 96 2.43 12.20 4.49
CA VAL A 96 2.47 12.06 3.02
C VAL A 96 3.13 13.29 2.39
N LEU A 97 2.64 14.49 2.68
CA LEU A 97 3.18 15.71 2.09
C LEU A 97 4.62 15.96 2.53
N GLY A 98 4.91 15.80 3.82
CA GLY A 98 6.27 15.90 4.35
C GLY A 98 7.24 14.94 3.66
N GLY A 99 6.84 13.67 3.46
CA GLY A 99 7.63 12.68 2.75
C GLY A 99 7.84 13.01 1.27
N VAL A 100 6.78 13.47 0.58
CA VAL A 100 6.85 13.89 -0.83
C VAL A 100 7.77 15.10 -0.99
N PHE A 101 7.61 16.15 -0.17
CA PHE A 101 8.50 17.32 -0.22
C PHE A 101 9.93 16.94 0.15
N PHE A 102 10.12 16.09 1.15
CA PHE A 102 11.45 15.58 1.49
C PHE A 102 12.11 14.89 0.29
N LEU A 103 11.40 13.97 -0.40
CA LEU A 103 11.90 13.31 -1.62
C LEU A 103 12.18 14.31 -2.73
N LEU A 104 11.31 15.30 -2.92
CA LEU A 104 11.47 16.32 -3.96
C LEU A 104 12.78 17.09 -3.81
N PHE A 105 13.11 17.52 -2.59
CA PHE A 105 14.30 18.33 -2.33
C PHE A 105 15.58 17.53 -2.13
N THR A 106 15.49 16.25 -1.76
CA THR A 106 16.67 15.44 -1.45
C THR A 106 17.02 14.42 -2.53
N VAL A 107 16.03 13.93 -3.28
CA VAL A 107 16.22 12.87 -4.28
C VAL A 107 15.91 13.37 -5.69
N GLY A 108 14.72 13.94 -5.90
CA GLY A 108 14.34 14.52 -7.17
C GLY A 108 12.85 14.38 -7.49
N LEU A 109 12.43 15.13 -8.52
CA LEU A 109 11.03 15.27 -8.91
C LEU A 109 10.38 13.95 -9.29
N LEU A 110 11.06 13.10 -10.05
CA LEU A 110 10.49 11.85 -10.56
C LEU A 110 10.16 10.87 -9.43
N THR A 111 11.07 10.67 -8.49
CA THR A 111 10.86 9.81 -7.32
C THR A 111 9.77 10.37 -6.40
N ALA A 112 9.75 11.69 -6.17
CA ALA A 112 8.71 12.36 -5.39
C ALA A 112 7.33 12.21 -6.05
N PHE A 113 7.25 12.36 -7.38
CA PHE A 113 6.01 12.15 -8.14
C PHE A 113 5.50 10.71 -8.04
N LEU A 114 6.38 9.71 -8.18
CA LEU A 114 6.00 8.31 -8.05
C LEU A 114 5.51 7.96 -6.64
N ALA A 115 6.13 8.54 -5.62
CA ALA A 115 5.68 8.37 -4.24
C ALA A 115 4.30 9.01 -4.00
N LEU A 116 4.06 10.22 -4.52
CA LEU A 116 2.76 10.88 -4.46
C LEU A 116 1.69 10.10 -5.24
N LEU A 117 2.03 9.63 -6.44
CA LEU A 117 1.15 8.81 -7.26
C LEU A 117 0.76 7.51 -6.55
N SER A 118 1.73 6.84 -5.91
CA SER A 118 1.46 5.64 -5.12
C SER A 118 0.50 5.93 -3.96
N ALA A 119 0.74 7.01 -3.20
CA ALA A 119 -0.13 7.42 -2.10
C ALA A 119 -1.54 7.77 -2.60
N PHE A 120 -1.65 8.52 -3.69
CA PHE A 120 -2.93 8.90 -4.30
C PHE A 120 -3.72 7.67 -4.76
N LEU A 121 -3.10 6.79 -5.53
CA LEU A 121 -3.76 5.58 -6.02
C LEU A 121 -4.20 4.67 -4.87
N TYR A 122 -3.39 4.55 -3.82
CA TYR A 122 -3.71 3.73 -2.67
C TYR A 122 -4.85 4.32 -1.82
N VAL A 123 -4.78 5.62 -1.50
CA VAL A 123 -5.73 6.26 -0.57
C VAL A 123 -7.02 6.66 -1.28
N VAL A 124 -6.92 7.32 -2.45
CA VAL A 124 -8.07 7.95 -3.11
C VAL A 124 -8.76 7.00 -4.08
N VAL A 125 -8.01 6.11 -4.75
CA VAL A 125 -8.60 5.20 -5.76
C VAL A 125 -8.90 3.85 -5.14
N TYR A 126 -7.89 3.14 -4.66
CA TYR A 126 -8.02 1.77 -4.18
C TYR A 126 -8.91 1.65 -2.94
N THR A 127 -8.72 2.49 -1.92
CA THR A 127 -9.44 2.36 -0.65
C THR A 127 -10.96 2.49 -0.80
N PRO A 128 -11.51 3.48 -1.53
CA PRO A 128 -12.96 3.53 -1.76
C PRO A 128 -13.47 2.41 -2.67
N MET A 129 -12.69 2.01 -3.68
CA MET A 129 -13.12 1.00 -4.66
C MET A 129 -13.21 -0.42 -4.10
N LYS A 130 -12.62 -0.71 -2.95
CA LYS A 130 -12.75 -2.00 -2.28
C LYS A 130 -14.21 -2.45 -2.09
N ARG A 131 -15.14 -1.52 -2.08
CA ARG A 131 -16.57 -1.79 -1.85
C ARG A 131 -17.35 -2.09 -3.12
N TYR A 132 -16.80 -1.74 -4.31
CA TYR A 132 -17.62 -1.68 -5.51
C TYR A 132 -17.20 -2.64 -6.62
N ASN A 133 -15.92 -3.08 -6.70
CA ASN A 133 -15.49 -3.79 -7.89
C ASN A 133 -14.37 -4.81 -7.62
N TRP A 134 -14.42 -5.92 -8.37
CA TRP A 134 -13.39 -6.96 -8.42
C TRP A 134 -12.04 -6.46 -9.01
N LEU A 135 -12.08 -5.46 -9.89
CA LEU A 135 -10.88 -4.78 -10.43
C LEU A 135 -10.03 -4.12 -9.34
N ASN A 136 -10.56 -4.03 -8.12
CA ASN A 136 -9.88 -3.49 -6.96
C ASN A 136 -8.51 -4.13 -6.70
N THR A 137 -8.37 -5.46 -6.92
CA THR A 137 -7.09 -6.15 -6.76
C THR A 137 -6.03 -5.61 -7.72
N SER A 138 -6.40 -5.45 -9.00
CA SER A 138 -5.47 -4.90 -10.02
C SER A 138 -5.14 -3.43 -9.76
N LEU A 139 -6.14 -2.63 -9.35
CA LEU A 139 -5.93 -1.23 -9.00
C LEU A 139 -5.05 -1.08 -7.74
N GLY A 140 -5.22 -1.97 -6.75
CA GLY A 140 -4.38 -2.01 -5.55
C GLY A 140 -2.97 -2.54 -5.81
N ALA A 141 -2.78 -3.35 -6.85
CA ALA A 141 -1.47 -3.86 -7.22
C ALA A 141 -0.56 -2.76 -7.82
N VAL A 142 -1.14 -1.73 -8.46
CA VAL A 142 -0.34 -0.62 -9.03
C VAL A 142 0.44 0.14 -7.95
N PRO A 143 -0.18 0.73 -6.92
CA PRO A 143 0.56 1.46 -5.88
C PRO A 143 1.54 0.57 -5.12
N GLY A 144 1.24 -0.72 -4.95
CA GLY A 144 2.14 -1.65 -4.29
C GLY A 144 3.35 -2.05 -5.12
N ALA A 145 3.30 -1.90 -6.46
CA ALA A 145 4.42 -2.16 -7.36
C ALA A 145 5.28 -0.92 -7.65
N LEU A 146 4.88 0.28 -7.21
CA LEU A 146 5.63 1.53 -7.43
C LEU A 146 6.88 1.69 -6.53
N PRO A 147 6.96 1.20 -5.28
CA PRO A 147 8.12 1.42 -4.42
C PRO A 147 9.46 0.99 -5.02
N PRO A 148 9.64 -0.20 -5.64
CA PRO A 148 10.89 -0.54 -6.28
C PRO A 148 11.22 0.34 -7.49
N VAL A 149 10.20 0.82 -8.22
CA VAL A 149 10.39 1.80 -9.30
C VAL A 149 10.89 3.12 -8.74
N GLY A 150 10.32 3.59 -7.62
CA GLY A 150 10.78 4.77 -6.89
C GLY A 150 12.24 4.64 -6.43
N GLY A 151 12.63 3.46 -5.92
CA GLY A 151 14.02 3.16 -5.59
C GLY A 151 14.93 3.22 -6.81
N TRP A 152 14.53 2.59 -7.91
CA TRP A 152 15.27 2.62 -9.18
C TRP A 152 15.46 4.06 -9.68
N THR A 153 14.39 4.83 -9.77
CA THR A 153 14.46 6.21 -10.26
C THR A 153 15.25 7.13 -9.34
N ALA A 154 15.33 6.83 -8.05
CA ALA A 154 16.19 7.54 -7.11
C ALA A 154 17.68 7.33 -7.43
N ALA A 155 18.05 6.14 -7.88
CA ALA A 155 19.44 5.80 -8.23
C ALA A 155 19.83 6.28 -9.63
N THR A 156 18.89 6.22 -10.61
CA THR A 156 19.20 6.45 -12.04
C THR A 156 18.69 7.78 -12.58
N GLY A 157 17.68 8.38 -11.93
CA GLY A 157 16.99 9.56 -12.44
C GLY A 157 15.98 9.29 -13.56
N SER A 158 15.80 8.03 -13.99
CA SER A 158 14.97 7.65 -15.15
C SER A 158 14.15 6.39 -14.90
N ILE A 159 13.13 6.16 -15.75
CA ILE A 159 12.37 4.90 -15.79
C ILE A 159 12.91 4.08 -16.96
N ASP A 160 13.79 3.15 -16.66
CA ASP A 160 14.40 2.26 -17.63
C ASP A 160 13.65 0.93 -17.75
N PRO A 161 13.94 0.10 -18.77
CA PRO A 161 13.32 -1.21 -18.90
C PRO A 161 13.43 -2.09 -17.64
N GLY A 162 14.53 -1.98 -16.89
CA GLY A 162 14.69 -2.68 -15.60
C GLY A 162 13.68 -2.26 -14.54
N ALA A 163 13.37 -0.97 -14.44
CA ALA A 163 12.30 -0.47 -13.55
C ALA A 163 10.94 -1.03 -13.93
N ILE A 164 10.65 -1.12 -15.24
CA ILE A 164 9.40 -1.69 -15.76
C ILE A 164 9.30 -3.19 -15.41
N VAL A 165 10.39 -3.93 -15.55
CA VAL A 165 10.45 -5.36 -15.18
C VAL A 165 10.16 -5.54 -13.69
N LEU A 166 10.78 -4.75 -12.81
CA LEU A 166 10.52 -4.78 -11.36
C LEU A 166 9.05 -4.47 -11.04
N PHE A 167 8.48 -3.46 -11.71
CA PHE A 167 7.08 -3.14 -11.58
C PHE A 167 6.20 -4.35 -11.95
N LEU A 168 6.43 -4.96 -13.11
CA LEU A 168 5.62 -6.08 -13.62
C LEU A 168 5.73 -7.31 -12.71
N ILE A 169 6.92 -7.62 -12.18
CA ILE A 169 7.12 -8.73 -11.24
C ILE A 169 6.28 -8.51 -9.98
N LEU A 170 6.36 -7.33 -9.35
CA LEU A 170 5.59 -7.06 -8.14
C LEU A 170 4.09 -6.95 -8.43
N PHE A 171 3.73 -6.34 -9.54
CA PHE A 171 2.34 -6.25 -9.97
C PHE A 171 1.71 -7.63 -10.16
N ALA A 172 2.38 -8.54 -10.85
CA ALA A 172 1.92 -9.91 -11.06
C ALA A 172 1.87 -10.69 -9.73
N TRP A 173 2.90 -10.57 -8.89
CA TRP A 173 2.97 -11.25 -7.60
C TRP A 173 1.86 -10.85 -6.63
N GLN A 174 1.44 -9.59 -6.67
CA GLN A 174 0.40 -9.12 -5.76
C GLN A 174 -0.98 -9.76 -6.02
N HIS A 175 -1.29 -10.20 -7.24
CA HIS A 175 -2.58 -10.81 -7.53
C HIS A 175 -2.82 -12.10 -6.72
N PRO A 176 -1.95 -13.14 -6.80
CA PRO A 176 -2.12 -14.33 -5.98
C PRO A 176 -2.05 -14.02 -4.48
N HIS A 177 -1.23 -13.04 -4.08
CA HIS A 177 -1.12 -12.61 -2.68
C HIS A 177 -2.44 -12.02 -2.15
N PHE A 178 -3.07 -11.09 -2.88
CA PHE A 178 -4.35 -10.52 -2.48
C PHE A 178 -5.48 -11.55 -2.47
N TYR A 179 -5.50 -12.48 -3.44
CA TYR A 179 -6.48 -13.56 -3.44
C TYR A 179 -6.30 -14.49 -2.24
N ALA A 180 -5.07 -14.82 -1.87
CA ALA A 180 -4.79 -15.62 -0.68
C ALA A 180 -5.27 -14.91 0.60
N ILE A 181 -5.00 -13.61 0.76
CA ILE A 181 -5.49 -12.83 1.91
C ILE A 181 -7.03 -12.79 1.93
N ALA A 182 -7.67 -12.54 0.79
CA ALA A 182 -9.13 -12.51 0.69
C ALA A 182 -9.74 -13.87 1.08
N TRP A 183 -9.10 -14.96 0.71
CA TRP A 183 -9.51 -16.31 1.09
C TRP A 183 -9.36 -16.56 2.60
N MET A 184 -8.23 -16.19 3.18
CA MET A 184 -7.96 -16.35 4.62
C MET A 184 -8.90 -15.49 5.49
N CYS A 185 -9.25 -14.29 5.04
CA CYS A 185 -10.06 -13.32 5.78
C CYS A 185 -11.52 -13.25 5.30
N ARG A 186 -12.02 -14.29 4.60
CA ARG A 186 -13.34 -14.29 3.94
C ARG A 186 -14.50 -13.90 4.87
N ASP A 187 -14.52 -14.42 6.09
CA ASP A 187 -15.63 -14.17 7.02
C ASP A 187 -15.63 -12.73 7.53
N ASP A 188 -14.45 -12.12 7.72
CA ASP A 188 -14.31 -10.72 8.07
C ASP A 188 -14.73 -9.79 6.91
N TYR A 189 -14.35 -10.14 5.67
CA TYR A 189 -14.77 -9.39 4.49
C TYR A 189 -16.29 -9.40 4.29
N ARG A 190 -16.96 -10.54 4.56
CA ARG A 190 -18.42 -10.63 4.55
C ARG A 190 -19.05 -9.70 5.57
N ARG A 191 -18.54 -9.66 6.81
CA ARG A 191 -19.05 -8.76 7.87
C ARG A 191 -18.86 -7.30 7.51
N GLY A 192 -17.75 -6.96 6.85
CA GLY A 192 -17.42 -5.61 6.38
C GLY A 192 -18.16 -5.16 5.12
N GLY A 193 -18.97 -6.02 4.48
CA GLY A 193 -19.66 -5.71 3.22
C GLY A 193 -18.72 -5.47 2.03
N LEU A 194 -17.54 -6.12 2.03
CA LEU A 194 -16.53 -5.97 0.97
C LEU A 194 -16.72 -7.04 -0.11
N ASN A 195 -17.01 -6.62 -1.34
CA ASN A 195 -17.39 -7.50 -2.47
C ASN A 195 -16.23 -8.27 -3.13
N LEU A 196 -15.02 -8.23 -2.57
CA LEU A 196 -13.84 -8.91 -3.15
C LEU A 196 -14.05 -10.43 -3.28
N GLN A 197 -14.93 -11.01 -2.46
CA GLN A 197 -15.17 -12.44 -2.37
C GLN A 197 -16.23 -12.98 -3.32
N GLU A 198 -17.24 -12.18 -3.63
CA GLU A 198 -18.37 -12.66 -4.41
C GLU A 198 -17.90 -13.12 -5.80
N TYR A 199 -16.93 -12.43 -6.38
CA TYR A 199 -16.34 -12.80 -7.67
C TYR A 199 -15.47 -14.08 -7.61
N VAL A 200 -14.62 -14.24 -6.59
CA VAL A 200 -13.80 -15.45 -6.43
C VAL A 200 -14.68 -16.66 -6.13
N TRP A 201 -15.77 -16.45 -5.39
CA TRP A 201 -16.71 -17.50 -5.04
C TRP A 201 -17.64 -17.88 -6.20
N GLN A 202 -18.14 -16.91 -6.96
CA GLN A 202 -18.94 -17.14 -8.15
C GLN A 202 -18.16 -17.90 -9.22
N ARG A 203 -16.90 -17.56 -9.47
CA ARG A 203 -16.05 -18.34 -10.41
C ARG A 203 -15.79 -19.76 -9.96
N ARG A 204 -15.65 -20.03 -8.67
CA ARG A 204 -15.44 -21.40 -8.18
C ARG A 204 -16.69 -22.25 -8.29
N ASN A 205 -17.85 -21.65 -8.17
CA ASN A 205 -19.15 -22.33 -8.27
C ASN A 205 -19.76 -22.23 -9.67
N ASP A 206 -19.06 -21.61 -10.62
CA ASP A 206 -19.49 -21.55 -12.02
C ASP A 206 -19.17 -22.92 -12.69
N PRO A 207 -20.20 -23.64 -13.13
CA PRO A 207 -20.04 -24.95 -13.79
C PRO A 207 -19.18 -24.90 -15.06
N SER A 208 -19.01 -23.70 -15.67
CA SER A 208 -18.18 -23.51 -16.85
C SER A 208 -16.69 -23.53 -16.53
N VAL A 209 -16.30 -23.03 -15.36
CA VAL A 209 -14.89 -23.02 -14.90
C VAL A 209 -14.48 -24.40 -14.39
N ALA A 210 -15.39 -25.12 -13.74
CA ALA A 210 -15.14 -26.49 -13.29
C ALA A 210 -14.85 -27.43 -14.49
N ARG A 211 -15.48 -27.20 -15.66
CA ARG A 211 -15.25 -27.98 -16.88
C ARG A 211 -13.89 -27.71 -17.55
N CYS A 212 -13.32 -26.52 -17.39
CA CYS A 212 -11.99 -26.20 -17.94
C CYS A 212 -10.81 -26.75 -17.12
N LEU A 213 -11.05 -27.21 -15.87
CA LEU A 213 -9.99 -27.75 -15.01
C LEU A 213 -9.92 -29.29 -15.04
N VAL A 214 -10.89 -29.95 -15.68
CA VAL A 214 -11.00 -31.42 -15.74
C VAL A 214 -10.83 -31.94 -17.19
N GLY A 215 -10.67 -31.10 -18.17
CA GLY A 215 -10.29 -31.40 -19.56
C GLY A 215 -8.85 -31.00 -19.83
#